data_cd34cd7b2a0ce7caa08afb73d65e220a
#
_entry.id   cd34cd7b2a0ce7caa08afb73d65e220a
#
_cell.length_a   1.000
_cell.length_b   1.000
_cell.length_c   1.000
_cell.angle_alpha   90.00
_cell.angle_beta   90.00
_cell.angle_gamma   90.00
#
_symmetry.space_group_name_H-M   'P 1'
#
loop_
_entity.id
_entity.type
_entity.pdbx_description
1 polymer ?
#
loop_
_entity_poly.entity_id
_entity_poly.type
_entity_poly.pdbx_seq_one_letter_code
_entity_poly.pdbx_strand_id
1 'polypeptide(L)'
;MKVGILAVQGDSEAHAAVLEGLGAPYVYVRSPADLEGADALILPGGESTTQLKFLAEEGLEKAIRSLAARGGVLFGTCAGAILLAREVRNPSQPSLGLADIVVARNAYGRQVASEVRSGSSRLKEASLEMVFIRAPIIERVGAGVEVLAESEGRPVLVREGNVLVATFHPELTSDTTVHEYFLRMAADKPGAALEPAQTKGAASS
;
A
#
# COMPACT_ATOMS: atom_id res chain seq x y z
N MET A 1 12.38 -9.65 -8.80
CA MET A 1 11.52 -8.58 -8.20
C MET A 1 11.66 -8.66 -6.68
N LYS A 2 12.00 -7.56 -6.02
CA LYS A 2 12.13 -7.43 -4.55
C LYS A 2 11.08 -6.46 -4.03
N VAL A 3 10.21 -6.92 -3.13
CA VAL A 3 9.18 -6.09 -2.50
C VAL A 3 9.64 -5.67 -1.11
N GLY A 4 9.60 -4.38 -0.80
CA GLY A 4 9.74 -3.86 0.55
C GLY A 4 8.39 -3.81 1.26
N ILE A 5 8.38 -4.04 2.57
CA ILE A 5 7.24 -3.74 3.45
C ILE A 5 7.74 -2.79 4.53
N LEU A 6 7.19 -1.58 4.60
CA LEU A 6 7.55 -0.63 5.63
C LEU A 6 7.18 -1.21 7.02
N ALA A 7 8.19 -1.40 7.87
CA ALA A 7 8.06 -2.11 9.16
C ALA A 7 8.51 -1.24 10.33
N VAL A 8 8.18 0.04 10.31
CA VAL A 8 8.46 0.99 11.40
C VAL A 8 7.29 1.07 12.39
N GLN A 9 6.06 0.83 11.92
CA GLN A 9 4.84 0.77 12.74
C GLN A 9 3.68 0.29 11.85
N GLY A 10 2.76 -0.55 12.37
CA GLY A 10 1.53 -1.01 11.70
C GLY A 10 1.56 -2.48 11.27
N ASP A 11 0.66 -2.83 10.36
CA ASP A 11 0.31 -4.21 10.02
C ASP A 11 1.24 -4.87 8.98
N SER A 12 2.56 -4.68 9.13
CA SER A 12 3.56 -5.21 8.19
C SER A 12 3.54 -6.74 8.08
N GLU A 13 3.23 -7.44 9.18
CA GLU A 13 3.21 -8.91 9.22
C GLU A 13 2.02 -9.49 8.43
N ALA A 14 0.86 -8.82 8.44
CA ALA A 14 -0.29 -9.25 7.65
C ALA A 14 0.01 -9.18 6.15
N HIS A 15 0.62 -8.09 5.68
CA HIS A 15 1.09 -8.00 4.29
C HIS A 15 2.15 -9.05 3.95
N ALA A 16 3.07 -9.34 4.86
CA ALA A 16 4.08 -10.37 4.68
C ALA A 16 3.44 -11.74 4.48
N ALA A 17 2.44 -12.10 5.29
CA ALA A 17 1.72 -13.37 5.17
C ALA A 17 1.03 -13.51 3.80
N VAL A 18 0.43 -12.43 3.27
CA VAL A 18 -0.16 -12.46 1.91
C VAL A 18 0.91 -12.67 0.85
N LEU A 19 2.04 -11.95 0.93
CA LEU A 19 3.13 -12.10 -0.03
C LEU A 19 3.75 -13.51 0.03
N GLU A 20 3.89 -14.11 1.22
CA GLU A 20 4.33 -15.51 1.38
C GLU A 20 3.36 -16.47 0.70
N GLY A 21 2.06 -16.31 0.91
CA GLY A 21 1.02 -17.10 0.25
C GLY A 21 1.05 -17.00 -1.28
N LEU A 22 1.47 -15.85 -1.81
CA LEU A 22 1.65 -15.61 -3.25
C LEU A 22 3.04 -15.99 -3.78
N GLY A 23 3.95 -16.47 -2.91
CA GLY A 23 5.31 -16.83 -3.29
C GLY A 23 6.18 -15.64 -3.70
N ALA A 24 5.81 -14.41 -3.30
CA ALA A 24 6.52 -13.19 -3.63
C ALA A 24 7.60 -12.87 -2.57
N PRO A 25 8.88 -12.77 -2.95
CA PRO A 25 9.95 -12.44 -2.01
C PRO A 25 9.82 -11.01 -1.51
N TYR A 26 10.01 -10.82 -0.20
CA TYR A 26 9.94 -9.51 0.43
C TYR A 26 11.06 -9.27 1.45
N VAL A 27 11.20 -8.02 1.85
CA VAL A 27 12.06 -7.57 2.96
C VAL A 27 11.32 -6.56 3.81
N TYR A 28 11.55 -6.59 5.12
CA TYR A 28 11.10 -5.52 6.00
C TYR A 28 12.00 -4.29 5.85
N VAL A 29 11.37 -3.13 5.68
CA VAL A 29 12.05 -1.85 5.50
C VAL A 29 11.95 -1.04 6.79
N ARG A 30 13.10 -0.78 7.41
CA ARG A 30 13.24 0.05 8.61
C ARG A 30 14.25 1.17 8.41
N SER A 31 15.09 1.06 7.37
CA SER A 31 16.11 2.03 7.01
C SER A 31 16.17 2.23 5.50
N PRO A 32 16.78 3.33 5.01
CA PRO A 32 16.97 3.55 3.59
C PRO A 32 17.75 2.43 2.87
N ALA A 33 18.68 1.78 3.56
CA ALA A 33 19.48 0.68 3.02
C ALA A 33 18.63 -0.53 2.63
N ASP A 34 17.52 -0.80 3.37
CA ASP A 34 16.63 -1.91 3.09
C ASP A 34 15.88 -1.74 1.76
N LEU A 35 15.73 -0.48 1.28
CA LEU A 35 15.11 -0.14 -0.02
C LEU A 35 16.07 -0.26 -1.20
N GLU A 36 17.36 -0.57 -0.96
CA GLU A 36 18.29 -0.75 -2.05
C GLU A 36 17.91 -1.98 -2.89
N GLY A 37 17.82 -1.78 -4.21
CA GLY A 37 17.39 -2.81 -5.15
C GLY A 37 15.92 -3.22 -5.03
N ALA A 38 15.09 -2.51 -4.22
CA ALA A 38 13.66 -2.78 -4.20
C ALA A 38 12.97 -2.27 -5.47
N ASP A 39 12.04 -3.08 -6.00
CA ASP A 39 11.19 -2.76 -7.14
C ASP A 39 9.87 -2.13 -6.71
N ALA A 40 9.43 -2.46 -5.51
CA ALA A 40 8.15 -2.02 -4.96
C ALA A 40 8.21 -1.88 -3.44
N LEU A 41 7.29 -1.08 -2.87
CA LEU A 41 7.16 -0.89 -1.43
C LEU A 41 5.69 -0.85 -1.04
N ILE A 42 5.34 -1.62 -0.01
CA ILE A 42 4.06 -1.52 0.71
C ILE A 42 4.23 -0.59 1.90
N LEU A 43 3.32 0.40 2.03
CA LEU A 43 3.16 1.25 3.20
C LEU A 43 1.88 0.79 3.92
N PRO A 44 1.99 0.02 5.01
CA PRO A 44 0.86 -0.64 5.64
C PRO A 44 -0.04 0.31 6.42
N GLY A 45 -1.20 -0.20 6.83
CA GLY A 45 -2.05 0.40 7.85
C GLY A 45 -1.30 0.61 9.17
N GLY A 46 -1.86 1.47 10.03
CA GLY A 46 -1.27 1.83 11.32
C GLY A 46 -1.64 3.24 11.75
N GLU A 47 -0.75 3.91 12.49
CA GLU A 47 -0.92 5.29 12.92
C GLU A 47 -0.05 6.23 12.06
N SER A 48 -0.69 7.00 11.16
CA SER A 48 0.00 7.77 10.12
C SER A 48 0.93 8.87 10.66
N THR A 49 0.62 9.48 11.81
CA THR A 49 1.50 10.52 12.40
C THR A 49 2.76 9.90 12.98
N THR A 50 2.65 8.72 13.59
CA THR A 50 3.79 7.95 14.10
C THR A 50 4.67 7.46 12.96
N GLN A 51 4.05 6.89 11.91
CA GLN A 51 4.79 6.47 10.73
C GLN A 51 5.54 7.64 10.09
N LEU A 52 4.88 8.81 9.92
CA LEU A 52 5.50 10.00 9.33
C LEU A 52 6.72 10.47 10.13
N LYS A 53 6.62 10.43 11.47
CA LYS A 53 7.74 10.77 12.36
C LYS A 53 8.93 9.85 12.11
N PHE A 54 8.72 8.53 12.07
CA PHE A 54 9.77 7.56 11.77
C PHE A 54 10.36 7.75 10.38
N LEU A 55 9.53 8.02 9.36
CA LEU A 55 10.02 8.29 8.01
C LEU A 55 11.00 9.47 7.97
N ALA A 56 10.72 10.53 8.76
CA ALA A 56 11.57 11.70 8.85
C ALA A 56 12.86 11.41 9.64
N GLU A 57 12.74 10.76 10.82
CA GLU A 57 13.87 10.46 11.71
C GLU A 57 14.88 9.49 11.06
N GLU A 58 14.39 8.47 10.35
CA GLU A 58 15.23 7.45 9.70
C GLU A 58 15.66 7.84 8.27
N GLY A 59 15.25 8.99 7.76
CA GLY A 59 15.57 9.41 6.38
C GLY A 59 14.87 8.60 5.29
N LEU A 60 13.86 7.82 5.63
CA LEU A 60 13.09 6.96 4.72
C LEU A 60 12.26 7.76 3.71
N GLU A 61 11.82 8.96 4.07
CA GLU A 61 11.02 9.81 3.16
C GLU A 61 11.75 10.03 1.82
N LYS A 62 13.02 10.42 1.87
CA LYS A 62 13.85 10.64 0.67
C LYS A 62 14.01 9.34 -0.14
N ALA A 63 14.23 8.21 0.53
CA ALA A 63 14.41 6.92 -0.10
C ALA A 63 13.13 6.44 -0.82
N ILE A 64 11.96 6.64 -0.20
CA ILE A 64 10.65 6.32 -0.79
C ILE A 64 10.37 7.20 -2.02
N ARG A 65 10.62 8.52 -1.93
CA ARG A 65 10.51 9.43 -3.08
C ARG A 65 11.44 9.04 -4.23
N SER A 66 12.66 8.64 -3.90
CA SER A 66 13.63 8.15 -4.89
C SER A 66 13.16 6.84 -5.54
N LEU A 67 12.60 5.92 -4.76
CA LEU A 67 11.99 4.69 -5.28
C LEU A 67 10.85 5.02 -6.27
N ALA A 68 9.93 5.89 -5.90
CA ALA A 68 8.84 6.32 -6.77
C ALA A 68 9.34 6.97 -8.07
N ALA A 69 10.31 7.90 -7.96
CA ALA A 69 10.85 8.65 -9.10
C ALA A 69 11.56 7.75 -10.14
N ARG A 70 12.20 6.65 -9.71
CA ARG A 70 12.78 5.65 -10.62
C ARG A 70 11.77 4.60 -11.12
N GLY A 71 10.48 4.87 -10.91
CA GLY A 71 9.39 3.98 -11.35
C GLY A 71 9.10 2.82 -10.40
N GLY A 72 9.63 2.81 -9.15
CA GLY A 72 9.27 1.86 -8.11
C GLY A 72 7.79 1.93 -7.78
N VAL A 73 7.11 0.77 -7.64
CA VAL A 73 5.68 0.74 -7.34
C VAL A 73 5.47 0.94 -5.83
N LEU A 74 4.57 1.85 -5.48
CA LEU A 74 4.14 2.08 -4.10
C LEU A 74 2.72 1.57 -3.91
N PHE A 75 2.47 0.91 -2.79
CA PHE A 75 1.14 0.50 -2.38
C PHE A 75 0.89 0.94 -0.95
N GLY A 76 -0.09 1.84 -0.75
CA GLY A 76 -0.49 2.32 0.57
C GLY A 76 -1.85 1.79 0.98
N THR A 77 -1.95 1.18 2.17
CA THR A 77 -3.23 0.75 2.77
C THR A 77 -3.55 1.58 4.00
N CYS A 78 -4.80 2.00 4.18
CA CYS A 78 -5.28 2.75 5.33
C CYS A 78 -4.37 3.95 5.70
N ALA A 79 -3.50 3.84 6.70
CA ALA A 79 -2.51 4.87 7.05
C ALA A 79 -1.53 5.14 5.90
N GLY A 80 -1.13 4.12 5.15
CA GLY A 80 -0.31 4.27 3.93
C GLY A 80 -1.00 5.14 2.87
N ALA A 81 -2.33 5.07 2.75
CA ALA A 81 -3.10 5.95 1.88
C ALA A 81 -2.96 7.43 2.31
N ILE A 82 -2.98 7.68 3.62
CA ILE A 82 -2.78 9.01 4.18
C ILE A 82 -1.37 9.51 3.88
N LEU A 83 -0.35 8.66 4.03
CA LEU A 83 1.05 9.02 3.76
C LEU A 83 1.29 9.36 2.28
N LEU A 84 0.64 8.67 1.35
CA LEU A 84 0.82 8.86 -0.09
C LEU A 84 0.01 10.03 -0.66
N ALA A 85 -1.07 10.46 -0.01
CA ALA A 85 -1.97 11.50 -0.47
C ALA A 85 -1.25 12.83 -0.71
N ARG A 86 -1.74 13.62 -1.67
CA ARG A 86 -1.29 14.99 -1.93
C ARG A 86 -1.72 15.96 -0.83
N GLU A 87 -2.91 15.75 -0.29
CA GLU A 87 -3.49 16.59 0.77
C GLU A 87 -4.19 15.72 1.79
N VAL A 88 -3.99 16.05 3.08
CA VAL A 88 -4.61 15.34 4.21
C VAL A 88 -5.41 16.32 5.05
N ARG A 89 -6.65 15.96 5.38
CA ARG A 89 -7.61 16.75 6.17
C ARG A 89 -8.10 15.99 7.40
N ASN A 90 -8.71 16.72 8.34
CA ASN A 90 -9.46 16.22 9.52
C ASN A 90 -8.70 15.25 10.45
N PRO A 91 -7.61 15.68 11.12
CA PRO A 91 -6.90 16.94 11.00
C PRO A 91 -5.89 16.92 9.85
N SER A 92 -5.48 18.09 9.40
CA SER A 92 -4.42 18.19 8.40
C SER A 92 -3.09 17.69 8.97
N GLN A 93 -2.29 17.04 8.13
CA GLN A 93 -0.93 16.62 8.43
C GLN A 93 -0.07 16.66 7.16
N PRO A 94 1.27 16.71 7.29
CA PRO A 94 2.17 16.47 6.17
C PRO A 94 2.00 15.06 5.58
N SER A 95 2.38 14.90 4.33
CA SER A 95 2.35 13.63 3.60
C SER A 95 3.43 13.60 2.53
N LEU A 96 3.62 12.45 1.89
CA LEU A 96 4.58 12.31 0.80
C LEU A 96 4.10 12.97 -0.52
N GLY A 97 2.80 13.19 -0.69
CA GLY A 97 2.24 13.86 -1.88
C GLY A 97 2.52 13.14 -3.19
N LEU A 98 2.52 11.80 -3.18
CA LEU A 98 2.88 10.96 -4.32
C LEU A 98 1.66 10.46 -5.11
N ALA A 99 0.44 10.72 -4.62
CA ALA A 99 -0.82 10.47 -5.31
C ALA A 99 -1.70 11.73 -5.28
N ASP A 100 -2.24 12.17 -6.42
CA ASP A 100 -3.13 13.36 -6.51
C ASP A 100 -4.52 13.05 -5.97
N ILE A 101 -4.57 12.74 -4.68
CA ILE A 101 -5.81 12.52 -3.92
C ILE A 101 -5.85 13.44 -2.70
N VAL A 102 -7.07 13.80 -2.30
CA VAL A 102 -7.35 14.45 -1.02
C VAL A 102 -7.99 13.43 -0.10
N VAL A 103 -7.37 13.23 1.06
CA VAL A 103 -7.80 12.22 2.02
C VAL A 103 -8.23 12.88 3.32
N ALA A 104 -9.44 12.56 3.82
CA ALA A 104 -9.89 12.94 5.15
C ALA A 104 -9.63 11.80 6.14
N ARG A 105 -8.95 12.14 7.24
CA ARG A 105 -8.78 11.26 8.40
C ARG A 105 -10.01 11.34 9.30
N ASN A 106 -10.25 10.30 10.11
CA ASN A 106 -11.30 10.28 11.14
C ASN A 106 -12.71 10.63 10.62
N ALA A 107 -12.99 10.41 9.34
CA ALA A 107 -14.21 10.85 8.69
C ALA A 107 -15.45 10.00 9.05
N TYR A 108 -15.27 8.81 9.61
CA TYR A 108 -16.37 7.90 9.99
C TYR A 108 -16.95 8.13 11.39
N GLY A 109 -16.45 9.13 12.15
CA GLY A 109 -16.95 9.41 13.49
C GLY A 109 -16.59 8.32 14.53
N ARG A 110 -17.15 8.45 15.76
CA ARG A 110 -16.82 7.55 16.90
C ARG A 110 -17.49 6.17 16.83
N GLN A 111 -18.46 5.94 15.94
CA GLN A 111 -19.35 4.77 16.01
C GLN A 111 -18.99 3.59 15.11
N VAL A 112 -18.13 3.76 14.08
CA VAL A 112 -17.74 2.65 13.20
C VAL A 112 -16.26 2.37 13.39
N ALA A 113 -15.94 1.45 14.31
CA ALA A 113 -14.57 1.05 14.60
C ALA A 113 -14.01 0.11 13.50
N SER A 114 -14.82 -0.80 12.96
CA SER A 114 -14.46 -1.74 11.90
C SER A 114 -15.69 -2.26 11.17
N GLU A 115 -15.55 -2.51 9.87
CA GLU A 115 -16.61 -3.04 9.02
C GLU A 115 -16.02 -3.85 7.87
N VAL A 116 -16.69 -4.95 7.51
CA VAL A 116 -16.38 -5.74 6.31
C VAL A 116 -17.45 -5.45 5.28
N ARG A 117 -17.06 -5.03 4.09
CA ARG A 117 -17.94 -4.75 2.96
C ARG A 117 -17.51 -5.54 1.74
N SER A 118 -18.45 -5.75 0.83
CA SER A 118 -18.18 -6.28 -0.49
C SER A 118 -18.60 -5.25 -1.53
N GLY A 119 -17.77 -5.01 -2.52
CA GLY A 119 -18.01 -4.02 -3.56
C GLY A 119 -17.50 -4.44 -4.92
N SER A 120 -17.97 -3.74 -5.96
CA SER A 120 -17.46 -3.94 -7.32
C SER A 120 -16.07 -3.36 -7.47
N SER A 121 -15.27 -3.99 -8.31
CA SER A 121 -13.95 -3.47 -8.68
C SER A 121 -13.70 -3.69 -10.17
N ARG A 122 -12.77 -2.94 -10.73
CA ARG A 122 -12.27 -3.17 -12.10
C ARG A 122 -11.22 -4.28 -12.16
N LEU A 123 -10.83 -4.85 -11.02
CA LEU A 123 -9.78 -5.87 -10.95
C LEU A 123 -10.29 -7.28 -11.22
N LYS A 124 -11.56 -7.54 -10.93
CA LYS A 124 -12.23 -8.82 -11.15
C LYS A 124 -13.75 -8.63 -11.30
N GLU A 125 -14.43 -9.61 -11.92
CA GLU A 125 -15.91 -9.61 -12.07
C GLU A 125 -16.62 -9.87 -10.74
N ALA A 126 -16.06 -10.76 -9.89
CA ALA A 126 -16.59 -11.03 -8.57
C ALA A 126 -16.41 -9.82 -7.64
N SER A 127 -17.24 -9.73 -6.60
CA SER A 127 -17.10 -8.68 -5.59
C SER A 127 -15.74 -8.77 -4.87
N LEU A 128 -15.18 -7.61 -4.54
CA LEU A 128 -13.97 -7.48 -3.74
C LEU A 128 -14.35 -7.34 -2.27
N GLU A 129 -13.75 -8.17 -1.40
CA GLU A 129 -13.90 -8.05 0.04
C GLU A 129 -13.00 -6.94 0.59
N MET A 130 -13.57 -6.06 1.40
CA MET A 130 -12.91 -4.85 1.89
C MET A 130 -13.10 -4.73 3.40
N VAL A 131 -12.02 -4.82 4.18
CA VAL A 131 -12.02 -4.61 5.63
C VAL A 131 -11.66 -3.16 5.93
N PHE A 132 -12.57 -2.41 6.52
CA PHE A 132 -12.36 -1.02 6.94
C PHE A 132 -12.17 -0.97 8.47
N ILE A 133 -11.06 -0.40 8.93
CA ILE A 133 -10.77 -0.17 10.36
C ILE A 133 -10.38 1.28 10.52
N ARG A 134 -11.27 2.11 11.06
CA ARG A 134 -11.06 3.56 11.20
C ARG A 134 -10.49 4.20 9.91
N ALA A 135 -10.99 3.73 8.77
CA ALA A 135 -10.43 4.01 7.46
C ALA A 135 -10.49 5.51 7.12
N PRO A 136 -9.52 6.04 6.38
CA PRO A 136 -9.64 7.36 5.79
C PRO A 136 -10.64 7.35 4.63
N ILE A 137 -11.11 8.54 4.25
CA ILE A 137 -11.99 8.73 3.08
C ILE A 137 -11.23 9.50 2.00
N ILE A 138 -11.28 9.02 0.76
CA ILE A 138 -10.84 9.81 -0.39
C ILE A 138 -11.98 10.79 -0.73
N GLU A 139 -11.75 12.09 -0.48
CA GLU A 139 -12.72 13.14 -0.77
C GLU A 139 -12.64 13.63 -2.23
N ARG A 140 -11.45 13.57 -2.82
CA ARG A 140 -11.20 14.00 -4.20
C ARG A 140 -10.09 13.17 -4.84
N VAL A 141 -10.23 12.89 -6.11
CA VAL A 141 -9.20 12.33 -6.99
C VAL A 141 -8.83 13.34 -8.08
N GLY A 142 -7.56 13.40 -8.45
CA GLY A 142 -7.06 14.20 -9.56
C GLY A 142 -7.38 13.59 -10.92
N ALA A 143 -7.18 14.35 -11.99
CA ALA A 143 -7.51 13.94 -13.36
C ALA A 143 -6.68 12.73 -13.85
N GLY A 144 -5.47 12.51 -13.29
CA GLY A 144 -4.60 11.38 -13.63
C GLY A 144 -4.85 10.12 -12.79
N VAL A 145 -5.79 10.18 -11.84
CA VAL A 145 -6.08 9.09 -10.91
C VAL A 145 -7.19 8.20 -11.46
N GLU A 146 -6.89 6.91 -11.61
CA GLU A 146 -7.86 5.89 -11.99
C GLU A 146 -8.55 5.32 -10.73
N VAL A 147 -9.89 5.32 -10.71
CA VAL A 147 -10.66 4.65 -9.66
C VAL A 147 -10.86 3.19 -10.03
N LEU A 148 -10.29 2.28 -9.22
CA LEU A 148 -10.33 0.83 -9.43
C LEU A 148 -11.44 0.14 -8.64
N ALA A 149 -11.84 0.70 -7.49
CA ALA A 149 -12.99 0.22 -6.74
C ALA A 149 -13.66 1.36 -5.97
N GLU A 150 -14.96 1.21 -5.78
CA GLU A 150 -15.79 2.12 -4.98
C GLU A 150 -16.57 1.34 -3.91
N SER A 151 -16.83 2.01 -2.80
CA SER A 151 -17.73 1.57 -1.74
C SER A 151 -18.64 2.72 -1.35
N GLU A 152 -19.95 2.49 -1.34
CA GLU A 152 -20.96 3.52 -1.05
C GLU A 152 -20.81 4.80 -1.90
N GLY A 153 -20.47 4.63 -3.19
CA GLY A 153 -20.28 5.74 -4.13
C GLY A 153 -19.03 6.59 -3.88
N ARG A 154 -18.06 6.07 -3.11
CA ARG A 154 -16.77 6.74 -2.85
C ARG A 154 -15.61 5.90 -3.33
N PRO A 155 -14.58 6.51 -3.92
CA PRO A 155 -13.35 5.80 -4.27
C PRO A 155 -12.70 5.20 -3.02
N VAL A 156 -12.36 3.91 -3.07
CA VAL A 156 -11.68 3.21 -1.98
C VAL A 156 -10.40 2.50 -2.43
N LEU A 157 -10.26 2.26 -3.74
CA LEU A 157 -9.05 1.75 -4.37
C LEU A 157 -8.78 2.61 -5.60
N VAL A 158 -7.60 3.23 -5.64
CA VAL A 158 -7.21 4.12 -6.73
C VAL A 158 -5.77 3.88 -7.16
N ARG A 159 -5.46 4.23 -8.42
CA ARG A 159 -4.12 4.16 -8.99
C ARG A 159 -3.76 5.46 -9.70
N GLU A 160 -2.55 5.94 -9.49
CA GLU A 160 -1.93 6.98 -10.31
C GLU A 160 -0.52 6.53 -10.71
N GLY A 161 -0.33 6.24 -11.99
CA GLY A 161 0.95 5.77 -12.50
C GLY A 161 1.43 4.50 -11.77
N ASN A 162 2.51 4.64 -10.99
CA ASN A 162 3.12 3.57 -10.20
C ASN A 162 2.70 3.59 -8.71
N VAL A 163 1.68 4.35 -8.35
CA VAL A 163 1.16 4.43 -6.98
C VAL A 163 -0.23 3.82 -6.90
N LEU A 164 -0.40 2.82 -6.04
CA LEU A 164 -1.67 2.16 -5.70
C LEU A 164 -2.06 2.55 -4.27
N VAL A 165 -3.33 2.91 -4.07
CA VAL A 165 -3.84 3.34 -2.76
C VAL A 165 -5.14 2.64 -2.46
N ALA A 166 -5.24 1.98 -1.29
CA ALA A 166 -6.47 1.45 -0.73
C ALA A 166 -6.78 2.13 0.61
N THR A 167 -8.03 2.53 0.83
CA THR A 167 -8.45 3.07 2.13
C THR A 167 -8.80 1.96 3.12
N PHE A 168 -8.94 0.74 2.67
CA PHE A 168 -9.24 -0.47 3.43
C PHE A 168 -7.99 -1.36 3.61
N HIS A 169 -8.15 -2.48 4.30
CA HIS A 169 -7.11 -3.46 4.62
C HIS A 169 -7.32 -4.74 3.80
N PRO A 170 -6.79 -4.84 2.56
CA PRO A 170 -6.88 -6.08 1.77
C PRO A 170 -6.05 -7.23 2.37
N GLU A 171 -5.06 -6.90 3.21
CA GLU A 171 -4.22 -7.88 3.92
C GLU A 171 -4.96 -8.64 5.01
N LEU A 172 -6.16 -8.20 5.40
CA LEU A 172 -6.98 -8.86 6.44
C LEU A 172 -8.08 -9.75 5.87
N THR A 173 -8.04 -10.04 4.57
CA THR A 173 -8.98 -10.94 3.90
C THR A 173 -8.25 -12.10 3.24
N SER A 174 -8.98 -13.14 2.84
CA SER A 174 -8.45 -14.20 1.97
C SER A 174 -8.40 -13.80 0.48
N ASP A 175 -8.91 -12.62 0.13
CA ASP A 175 -8.96 -12.10 -1.23
C ASP A 175 -7.64 -11.42 -1.61
N THR A 176 -6.79 -12.12 -2.33
CA THR A 176 -5.46 -11.64 -2.75
C THR A 176 -5.46 -10.71 -3.95
N THR A 177 -6.63 -10.42 -4.55
CA THR A 177 -6.75 -9.68 -5.82
C THR A 177 -5.97 -8.36 -5.86
N VAL A 178 -6.00 -7.57 -4.78
CA VAL A 178 -5.30 -6.28 -4.72
C VAL A 178 -3.78 -6.45 -4.67
N HIS A 179 -3.29 -7.44 -3.90
CA HIS A 179 -1.86 -7.75 -3.82
C HIS A 179 -1.35 -8.33 -5.15
N GLU A 180 -2.12 -9.20 -5.80
CA GLU A 180 -1.77 -9.71 -7.13
C GLU A 180 -1.70 -8.58 -8.17
N TYR A 181 -2.64 -7.62 -8.12
CA TYR A 181 -2.59 -6.45 -8.98
C TYR A 181 -1.34 -5.61 -8.72
N PHE A 182 -1.02 -5.33 -7.45
CA PHE A 182 0.21 -4.65 -7.06
C PHE A 182 1.46 -5.36 -7.57
N LEU A 183 1.54 -6.69 -7.41
CA LEU A 183 2.68 -7.49 -7.90
C LEU A 183 2.80 -7.44 -9.42
N ARG A 184 1.68 -7.48 -10.16
CA ARG A 184 1.69 -7.29 -11.62
C ARG A 184 2.23 -5.91 -12.00
N MET A 185 1.76 -4.83 -11.33
CA MET A 185 2.30 -3.49 -11.56
C MET A 185 3.82 -3.44 -11.36
N ALA A 186 4.35 -4.16 -10.37
CA ALA A 186 5.78 -4.21 -10.08
C ALA A 186 6.56 -5.06 -11.10
N ALA A 187 5.95 -6.13 -11.63
CA ALA A 187 6.56 -7.01 -12.64
C ALA A 187 6.59 -6.37 -14.04
N ASP A 188 5.57 -5.59 -14.40
CA ASP A 188 5.41 -4.96 -15.73
C ASP A 188 6.37 -3.79 -15.97
N LYS A 189 7.26 -3.50 -15.02
CA LYS A 189 8.29 -2.48 -15.20
C LYS A 189 9.31 -2.90 -16.25
N PRO A 190 9.77 -1.97 -17.12
CA PRO A 190 10.92 -2.21 -17.96
C PRO A 190 12.15 -2.51 -17.09
N GLY A 191 12.58 -3.76 -17.03
CA GLY A 191 13.78 -4.21 -16.30
C GLY A 191 13.56 -5.12 -15.09
N ALA A 192 12.33 -5.42 -14.67
CA ALA A 192 12.04 -6.37 -13.59
C ALA A 192 12.05 -7.82 -14.13
N ALA A 193 13.21 -8.44 -14.26
CA ALA A 193 13.30 -9.87 -14.46
C ALA A 193 12.97 -10.60 -13.14
N LEU A 194 12.06 -11.56 -13.17
CA LEU A 194 11.81 -12.48 -12.04
C LEU A 194 13.08 -13.33 -11.85
N GLU A 195 13.83 -13.08 -10.79
CA GLU A 195 14.85 -14.06 -10.37
C GLU A 195 14.13 -15.30 -9.85
N PRO A 196 14.53 -16.51 -10.30
CA PRO A 196 13.92 -17.74 -9.79
C PRO A 196 14.20 -17.87 -8.29
N ALA A 197 13.19 -18.25 -7.52
CA ALA A 197 13.30 -18.51 -6.09
C ALA A 197 14.48 -19.44 -5.81
N GLN A 198 15.45 -19.00 -5.02
CA GLN A 198 16.52 -19.84 -4.53
C GLN A 198 15.90 -20.87 -3.57
N THR A 199 15.71 -22.09 -4.05
CA THR A 199 15.42 -23.25 -3.21
C THR A 199 16.59 -23.42 -2.24
N LYS A 200 16.34 -23.16 -0.95
CA LYS A 200 17.28 -23.55 0.12
C LYS A 200 17.46 -25.05 0.03
N GLY A 201 18.65 -25.46 -0.43
CA GLY A 201 19.04 -26.84 -0.49
C GLY A 201 18.94 -27.49 0.90
N ALA A 202 18.23 -28.60 0.94
CA ALA A 202 18.25 -29.51 2.07
C ALA A 202 19.69 -29.96 2.29
N ALA A 203 20.26 -29.57 3.41
CA ALA A 203 21.50 -30.18 3.88
C ALA A 203 21.18 -31.59 4.37
N SER A 204 21.56 -32.57 3.58
CA SER A 204 21.65 -33.98 4.00
C SER A 204 22.90 -34.14 4.86
N SER A 205 22.75 -34.82 5.96
CA SER A 205 23.62 -35.73 6.69
C SER A 205 23.61 -35.48 8.16
#